data_a6c02793552c495d1903551c33c267fe
#
_entry.id   a6c02793552c495d1903551c33c267fe
#
_cell.length_a   1.000
_cell.length_b   1.000
_cell.length_c   1.000
_cell.angle_alpha   90.00
_cell.angle_beta   90.00
_cell.angle_gamma   90.00
#
_symmetry.space_group_name_H-M   'P 1'
#
loop_
_entity.id
_entity.type
_entity.pdbx_description
1 polymer ?
#
loop_
_entity_poly.entity_id
_entity_poly.type
_entity_poly.pdbx_seq_one_letter_code
_entity_poly.pdbx_strand_id
1 'polypeptide(L)'
;MKKIVVLLSLLMLAMPGVGIAQSIVHPSLGQSVRSVDGSFAITLVSKKQQYSYAVQDTATLDRDVHSPKSVNIHPNGRKYYVNSLEGARTVVYEAGTNKKLTVINHNFTEADSALWSKPSGLFEFTHYTERLNTFYGKPVESAFSHGGRYLWVPYYRRSYDINAQDPSAVAIIDTQTDKIIRLMETGPLPKMIAVSPDNKYVAITHWGNNTVGIIEIKSNTPVDWHYVSCVTVGYKLKLDFSLTQPVDRDVNSGFCLRGTAFTPDNRYLLVGCMGGSGGIAVIDVAHASYLGTMYGMMSNLRHLVIRNGYLYLSINKHGYVQKASLSAFLEAVAKMENKRGEFKEWTNCKVGAGARTIDITPDGRYLVAACNYGSCLTIVDAHTMSVIATIPADSYPVGLDISKDGRFVYTTSQGRSGGGGNCVDIFRMEY
;
A
#
# COMPACT_ATOMS: atom_id res chain seq x y z
N MET A 1 -3.57 -3.08 -73.46
CA MET A 1 -3.75 -2.02 -72.43
C MET A 1 -3.62 -2.65 -71.09
N LYS A 2 -2.45 -2.54 -70.48
CA LYS A 2 -2.16 -3.07 -69.08
C LYS A 2 -2.45 -1.95 -68.10
N LYS A 3 -3.37 -2.16 -67.17
CA LYS A 3 -3.66 -1.26 -66.07
C LYS A 3 -2.61 -1.49 -64.97
N ILE A 4 -1.84 -0.47 -64.70
CA ILE A 4 -0.92 -0.43 -63.56
C ILE A 4 -1.74 0.02 -62.34
N VAL A 5 -1.82 -0.85 -61.32
CA VAL A 5 -2.38 -0.53 -60.00
C VAL A 5 -1.20 -0.07 -59.16
N VAL A 6 -1.19 1.20 -58.79
CA VAL A 6 -0.20 1.77 -57.84
C VAL A 6 -0.77 1.55 -56.44
N LEU A 7 -0.10 0.70 -55.69
CA LEU A 7 -0.38 0.50 -54.24
C LEU A 7 0.35 1.57 -53.45
N LEU A 8 -0.37 2.58 -52.94
CA LEU A 8 0.17 3.53 -51.96
C LEU A 8 0.21 2.84 -50.61
N SER A 9 1.39 2.42 -50.15
CA SER A 9 1.64 2.03 -48.79
C SER A 9 1.78 3.27 -47.92
N LEU A 10 0.77 3.54 -47.06
CA LEU A 10 0.87 4.54 -46.01
C LEU A 10 1.82 4.01 -44.92
N LEU A 11 3.03 4.54 -44.88
CA LEU A 11 3.95 4.38 -43.77
C LEU A 11 3.42 5.27 -42.62
N MET A 12 2.73 4.67 -41.64
CA MET A 12 2.52 5.32 -40.35
C MET A 12 3.85 5.34 -39.61
N LEU A 13 4.55 6.49 -39.63
CA LEU A 13 5.61 6.79 -38.70
C LEU A 13 4.98 6.82 -37.29
N ALA A 14 5.22 5.80 -36.50
CA ALA A 14 5.01 5.82 -35.06
C ALA A 14 6.01 6.86 -34.51
N MET A 15 5.56 8.07 -34.23
CA MET A 15 6.34 9.00 -33.41
C MET A 15 6.55 8.36 -32.05
N PRO A 16 7.82 8.20 -31.58
CA PRO A 16 8.04 7.81 -30.21
C PRO A 16 7.42 8.89 -29.33
N GLY A 17 6.45 8.52 -28.50
CA GLY A 17 5.88 9.41 -27.52
C GLY A 17 7.02 10.01 -26.72
N VAL A 18 7.22 11.31 -26.83
CA VAL A 18 8.13 12.07 -25.98
C VAL A 18 7.61 11.91 -24.57
N GLY A 19 8.18 10.95 -23.84
CA GLY A 19 7.95 10.83 -22.41
C GLY A 19 8.42 12.14 -21.79
N ILE A 20 7.48 13.00 -21.38
CA ILE A 20 7.79 14.18 -20.58
C ILE A 20 8.54 13.64 -19.36
N ALA A 21 9.84 13.90 -19.32
CA ALA A 21 10.65 13.59 -18.14
C ALA A 21 10.01 14.32 -16.97
N GLN A 22 9.43 13.57 -16.06
CA GLN A 22 8.77 14.12 -14.88
C GLN A 22 9.85 14.85 -14.08
N SER A 23 9.71 16.16 -13.90
CA SER A 23 10.68 16.96 -13.14
C SER A 23 10.84 16.41 -11.73
N ILE A 24 12.08 16.37 -11.25
CA ILE A 24 12.37 16.03 -9.86
C ILE A 24 11.74 17.12 -9.00
N VAL A 25 10.91 16.70 -8.04
CA VAL A 25 10.29 17.56 -7.03
C VAL A 25 10.96 17.34 -5.70
N HIS A 26 11.41 18.41 -5.09
CA HIS A 26 12.09 18.41 -3.81
C HIS A 26 11.67 19.66 -3.01
N PRO A 27 10.54 19.60 -2.28
CA PRO A 27 10.02 20.75 -1.57
C PRO A 27 10.91 21.12 -0.38
N SER A 28 11.03 22.42 -0.12
CA SER A 28 11.79 22.95 1.02
C SER A 28 10.99 22.95 2.31
N LEU A 29 11.65 22.79 3.44
CA LEU A 29 11.03 22.98 4.76
C LEU A 29 10.41 24.38 4.86
N GLY A 30 9.24 24.45 5.49
CA GLY A 30 8.45 25.68 5.61
C GLY A 30 7.54 25.98 4.41
N GLN A 31 7.64 25.22 3.31
CA GLN A 31 6.71 25.38 2.19
C GLN A 31 5.27 25.12 2.67
N SER A 32 4.38 26.07 2.37
CA SER A 32 3.01 26.08 2.88
C SER A 32 2.02 26.41 1.76
N VAL A 33 0.83 25.82 1.87
CA VAL A 33 -0.33 26.14 1.02
C VAL A 33 -1.55 26.37 1.91
N ARG A 34 -2.39 27.36 1.56
CA ARG A 34 -3.66 27.65 2.22
C ARG A 34 -4.83 27.40 1.27
N SER A 35 -5.98 27.06 1.82
CA SER A 35 -7.25 27.09 1.09
C SER A 35 -7.61 28.53 0.68
N VAL A 36 -8.45 28.66 -0.35
CA VAL A 36 -8.86 29.97 -0.88
C VAL A 36 -9.56 30.83 0.18
N ASP A 37 -10.36 30.21 1.04
CA ASP A 37 -11.07 30.86 2.13
C ASP A 37 -10.22 31.09 3.40
N GLY A 38 -8.97 30.60 3.40
CA GLY A 38 -8.04 30.71 4.52
C GLY A 38 -8.36 29.79 5.71
N SER A 39 -9.40 28.98 5.66
CA SER A 39 -9.83 28.09 6.76
C SER A 39 -8.94 26.87 6.95
N PHE A 40 -8.10 26.54 5.98
CA PHE A 40 -7.17 25.40 6.00
C PHE A 40 -5.77 25.83 5.57
N ALA A 41 -4.76 25.27 6.22
CA ALA A 41 -3.37 25.36 5.78
C ALA A 41 -2.64 24.04 5.96
N ILE A 42 -1.67 23.78 5.08
CA ILE A 42 -0.75 22.64 5.18
C ILE A 42 0.68 23.10 4.92
N THR A 43 1.60 22.71 5.80
CA THR A 43 2.99 23.14 5.78
C THR A 43 3.94 21.96 5.94
N LEU A 44 4.97 21.84 5.09
CA LEU A 44 6.05 20.87 5.26
C LEU A 44 6.93 21.30 6.44
N VAL A 45 6.86 20.56 7.56
CA VAL A 45 7.53 20.92 8.80
C VAL A 45 8.75 20.09 9.13
N SER A 46 8.88 18.89 8.55
CA SER A 46 10.04 18.02 8.78
C SER A 46 10.26 17.06 7.60
N LYS A 47 11.51 16.64 7.44
CA LYS A 47 11.94 15.65 6.44
C LYS A 47 12.95 14.69 7.05
N LYS A 48 12.93 13.44 6.54
CA LYS A 48 14.04 12.49 6.66
C LYS A 48 14.35 11.95 5.28
N GLN A 49 15.57 12.12 4.81
CA GLN A 49 15.96 11.81 3.43
C GLN A 49 17.31 11.11 3.35
N GLN A 50 17.48 10.24 2.38
CA GLN A 50 18.75 9.51 2.18
C GLN A 50 19.88 10.43 1.73
N TYR A 51 19.55 11.51 1.01
CA TYR A 51 20.52 12.49 0.50
C TYR A 51 20.30 13.85 1.11
N SER A 52 21.41 14.59 1.29
CA SER A 52 21.35 16.02 1.54
C SER A 52 21.53 16.77 0.23
N TYR A 53 20.59 17.63 -0.11
CA TYR A 53 20.62 18.43 -1.33
C TYR A 53 21.31 19.79 -1.14
N ALA A 54 21.49 20.21 0.11
CA ALA A 54 22.20 21.41 0.49
C ALA A 54 22.89 21.21 1.85
N VAL A 55 23.89 22.03 2.15
CA VAL A 55 24.64 21.93 3.42
C VAL A 55 23.73 22.04 4.64
N GLN A 56 22.73 22.93 4.61
CA GLN A 56 21.73 23.09 5.66
C GLN A 56 20.77 21.89 5.82
N ASP A 57 20.72 21.01 4.84
CA ASP A 57 19.87 19.81 4.88
C ASP A 57 20.47 18.66 5.70
N THR A 58 21.69 18.82 6.21
CA THR A 58 22.40 17.75 6.94
C THR A 58 21.61 17.23 8.15
N ALA A 59 20.83 18.09 8.82
CA ALA A 59 19.94 17.70 9.91
C ALA A 59 18.79 16.78 9.47
N THR A 60 18.47 16.74 8.17
CA THR A 60 17.43 15.89 7.60
C THR A 60 17.97 14.56 7.09
N LEU A 61 19.31 14.44 6.95
CA LEU A 61 19.97 13.27 6.37
C LEU A 61 19.74 12.02 7.22
N ASP A 62 19.20 10.99 6.59
CA ASP A 62 19.09 9.65 7.15
C ASP A 62 19.29 8.58 6.08
N ARG A 63 20.46 7.94 6.09
CA ARG A 63 20.85 6.95 5.09
C ARG A 63 20.08 5.64 5.19
N ASP A 64 19.33 5.42 6.26
CA ASP A 64 18.49 4.23 6.42
C ASP A 64 17.16 4.34 5.67
N VAL A 65 16.78 5.54 5.20
CA VAL A 65 15.59 5.77 4.38
C VAL A 65 15.93 5.53 2.91
N HIS A 66 15.81 4.27 2.45
CA HIS A 66 16.10 3.88 1.06
C HIS A 66 14.86 3.28 0.38
N SER A 67 14.34 3.97 -0.63
CA SER A 67 13.10 3.63 -1.32
C SER A 67 11.96 3.31 -0.33
N PRO A 68 11.61 4.25 0.57
CA PRO A 68 10.65 4.00 1.63
C PRO A 68 9.27 3.73 1.03
N LYS A 69 8.60 2.68 1.51
CA LYS A 69 7.35 2.18 0.94
C LYS A 69 6.12 2.60 1.71
N SER A 70 6.18 2.48 3.02
CA SER A 70 5.09 2.88 3.91
C SER A 70 5.61 3.62 5.13
N VAL A 71 4.74 4.39 5.71
CA VAL A 71 4.89 4.98 7.04
C VAL A 71 3.63 4.64 7.82
N ASN A 72 3.81 4.26 9.09
CA ASN A 72 2.71 3.97 10.00
C ASN A 72 2.97 4.60 11.35
N ILE A 73 2.05 5.45 11.79
CA ILE A 73 2.10 6.11 13.09
C ILE A 73 1.54 5.12 14.12
N HIS A 74 2.30 4.86 15.17
CA HIS A 74 1.85 4.00 16.26
C HIS A 74 0.55 4.56 16.88
N PRO A 75 -0.45 3.72 17.21
CA PRO A 75 -1.75 4.18 17.74
C PRO A 75 -1.67 5.07 19.00
N ASN A 76 -0.58 5.00 19.77
CA ASN A 76 -0.36 5.90 20.91
C ASN A 76 0.21 7.29 20.55
N GLY A 77 0.54 7.51 19.25
CA GLY A 77 1.07 8.77 18.75
C GLY A 77 2.53 9.08 19.11
N ARG A 78 3.28 8.17 19.76
CA ARG A 78 4.63 8.44 20.26
C ARG A 78 5.75 8.05 19.29
N LYS A 79 5.49 7.12 18.39
CA LYS A 79 6.47 6.62 17.41
C LYS A 79 5.84 6.56 16.03
N TYR A 80 6.67 6.54 15.00
CA TYR A 80 6.26 6.09 13.67
C TYR A 80 7.32 5.18 13.05
N TYR A 81 6.87 4.29 12.19
CA TYR A 81 7.66 3.24 11.55
C TYR A 81 7.69 3.49 10.05
N VAL A 82 8.88 3.45 9.47
CA VAL A 82 9.11 3.66 8.03
C VAL A 82 9.71 2.41 7.43
N ASN A 83 8.98 1.77 6.53
CA ASN A 83 9.47 0.61 5.80
C ASN A 83 10.36 1.04 4.63
N SER A 84 11.67 0.91 4.81
CA SER A 84 12.71 1.18 3.82
C SER A 84 12.87 -0.05 2.92
N LEU A 85 12.16 -0.08 1.79
CA LEU A 85 12.01 -1.28 0.95
C LEU A 85 13.34 -1.80 0.41
N GLU A 86 14.10 -0.94 -0.27
CA GLU A 86 15.41 -1.33 -0.81
C GLU A 86 16.51 -1.37 0.27
N GLY A 87 16.27 -0.70 1.40
CA GLY A 87 17.13 -0.79 2.56
C GLY A 87 16.98 -2.09 3.36
N ALA A 88 15.96 -2.90 3.08
CA ALA A 88 15.60 -4.11 3.83
C ALA A 88 15.56 -3.87 5.35
N ARG A 89 14.89 -2.80 5.77
CA ARG A 89 14.79 -2.39 7.18
C ARG A 89 13.52 -1.59 7.46
N THR A 90 13.12 -1.57 8.72
CA THR A 90 12.12 -0.63 9.23
C THR A 90 12.83 0.37 10.16
N VAL A 91 12.72 1.64 9.86
CA VAL A 91 13.31 2.72 10.69
C VAL A 91 12.25 3.23 11.64
N VAL A 92 12.59 3.33 12.92
CA VAL A 92 11.68 3.77 13.98
C VAL A 92 12.09 5.16 14.44
N TYR A 93 11.12 6.07 14.44
CA TYR A 93 11.32 7.44 14.89
C TYR A 93 10.38 7.80 16.04
N GLU A 94 10.83 8.71 16.88
CA GLU A 94 9.97 9.39 17.85
C GLU A 94 9.08 10.40 17.12
N ALA A 95 7.78 10.33 17.32
CA ALA A 95 6.87 11.34 16.78
C ALA A 95 7.04 12.66 17.58
N GLY A 96 6.94 13.78 16.90
CA GLY A 96 7.13 15.10 17.50
C GLY A 96 8.56 15.64 17.36
N THR A 97 9.59 14.89 17.74
CA THR A 97 10.99 15.30 17.54
C THR A 97 11.59 14.81 16.25
N ASN A 98 11.02 13.77 15.65
CA ASN A 98 11.56 13.05 14.48
C ASN A 98 12.96 12.48 14.70
N LYS A 99 13.34 12.25 15.96
CA LYS A 99 14.60 11.58 16.33
C LYS A 99 14.50 10.09 15.99
N LYS A 100 15.51 9.55 15.31
CA LYS A 100 15.63 8.12 15.07
C LYS A 100 15.87 7.40 16.41
N LEU A 101 15.01 6.42 16.71
CA LEU A 101 15.10 5.60 17.92
C LEU A 101 15.91 4.34 17.67
N THR A 102 15.57 3.62 16.59
CA THR A 102 16.25 2.38 16.24
C THR A 102 16.02 2.02 14.77
N VAL A 103 16.74 1.00 14.30
CA VAL A 103 16.59 0.41 12.98
C VAL A 103 16.37 -1.10 13.17
N ILE A 104 15.30 -1.62 12.61
CA ILE A 104 14.97 -3.04 12.62
C ILE A 104 15.41 -3.60 11.27
N ASN A 105 16.45 -4.44 11.26
CA ASN A 105 16.95 -5.05 10.06
C ASN A 105 16.11 -6.29 9.70
N HIS A 106 15.79 -6.44 8.42
CA HIS A 106 15.08 -7.59 7.86
C HIS A 106 16.03 -8.50 7.08
N ASN A 107 17.16 -8.82 7.71
CA ASN A 107 18.14 -9.77 7.19
C ASN A 107 18.09 -11.03 8.04
N PHE A 108 17.73 -12.14 7.42
CA PHE A 108 17.55 -13.41 8.10
C PHE A 108 18.59 -14.43 7.65
N THR A 109 19.08 -15.17 8.62
CA THR A 109 20.04 -16.26 8.48
C THR A 109 19.51 -17.51 9.18
N GLU A 110 20.23 -18.58 9.13
CA GLU A 110 19.89 -19.81 9.85
C GLU A 110 19.86 -19.62 11.38
N ALA A 111 20.60 -18.66 11.89
CA ALA A 111 20.58 -18.29 13.30
C ALA A 111 19.18 -17.78 13.77
N ASP A 112 18.37 -17.31 12.83
CA ASP A 112 17.02 -16.78 13.10
C ASP A 112 15.92 -17.86 13.03
N SER A 113 16.32 -19.13 12.94
CA SER A 113 15.40 -20.28 12.80
C SER A 113 14.32 -20.33 13.88
N ALA A 114 14.63 -19.92 15.10
CA ALA A 114 13.69 -19.89 16.23
C ALA A 114 12.54 -18.85 16.07
N LEU A 115 12.70 -17.86 15.17
CA LEU A 115 11.64 -16.89 14.87
C LEU A 115 10.55 -17.47 13.97
N TRP A 116 10.84 -18.53 13.22
CA TRP A 116 9.92 -19.07 12.23
C TRP A 116 8.80 -19.88 12.85
N SER A 117 7.59 -19.58 12.42
CA SER A 117 6.43 -20.41 12.66
C SER A 117 6.53 -21.73 11.91
N LYS A 118 5.85 -22.76 12.41
CA LYS A 118 5.65 -23.98 11.64
C LYS A 118 4.94 -23.65 10.32
N PRO A 119 5.32 -24.28 9.19
CA PRO A 119 4.62 -24.12 7.93
C PRO A 119 3.13 -24.39 8.07
N SER A 120 2.31 -23.58 7.41
CA SER A 120 0.84 -23.74 7.45
C SER A 120 0.34 -24.85 6.52
N GLY A 121 1.15 -25.25 5.55
CA GLY A 121 0.75 -26.14 4.46
C GLY A 121 -0.15 -25.48 3.39
N LEU A 122 -0.41 -24.16 3.50
CA LEU A 122 -1.21 -23.40 2.52
C LEU A 122 -0.37 -22.81 1.39
N PHE A 123 0.94 -22.73 1.58
CA PHE A 123 1.87 -22.13 0.63
C PHE A 123 2.89 -23.17 0.18
N GLU A 124 3.00 -23.33 -1.13
CA GLU A 124 3.89 -24.30 -1.76
C GLU A 124 5.11 -23.58 -2.34
N PHE A 125 6.31 -24.02 -1.94
CA PHE A 125 7.58 -23.54 -2.47
C PHE A 125 8.07 -24.54 -3.52
N THR A 126 8.28 -24.05 -4.74
CA THR A 126 8.63 -24.92 -5.89
C THR A 126 10.00 -24.64 -6.47
N HIS A 127 10.59 -23.46 -6.24
CA HIS A 127 11.81 -23.05 -6.94
C HIS A 127 13.03 -22.86 -6.04
N TYR A 128 12.84 -22.43 -4.78
CA TYR A 128 13.94 -21.99 -3.90
C TYR A 128 13.94 -22.71 -2.56
N THR A 129 13.72 -24.02 -2.57
CA THR A 129 13.52 -24.84 -1.36
C THR A 129 14.73 -24.89 -0.43
N GLU A 130 15.94 -24.68 -0.96
CA GLU A 130 17.19 -24.76 -0.19
C GLU A 130 17.53 -23.51 0.62
N ARG A 131 16.85 -22.39 0.35
CA ARG A 131 17.18 -21.07 0.94
C ARG A 131 16.00 -20.39 1.63
N LEU A 132 14.96 -21.12 1.98
CA LEU A 132 13.69 -20.56 2.41
C LEU A 132 13.81 -19.49 3.50
N ASN A 133 14.70 -19.68 4.46
CA ASN A 133 14.79 -18.85 5.65
C ASN A 133 16.01 -17.92 5.66
N THR A 134 16.82 -17.92 4.61
CA THR A 134 18.01 -17.07 4.49
C THR A 134 17.82 -16.05 3.38
N PHE A 135 17.44 -14.82 3.72
CA PHE A 135 17.14 -13.75 2.75
C PHE A 135 17.11 -12.37 3.38
N TYR A 136 17.17 -11.35 2.54
CA TYR A 136 16.78 -9.98 2.87
C TYR A 136 15.30 -9.78 2.54
N GLY A 137 14.49 -9.43 3.54
CA GLY A 137 13.08 -9.09 3.36
C GLY A 137 12.93 -7.65 2.88
N LYS A 138 12.17 -7.44 1.81
CA LYS A 138 11.83 -6.10 1.32
C LYS A 138 10.49 -5.65 1.91
N PRO A 139 10.47 -4.84 3.01
CA PRO A 139 9.24 -4.49 3.71
C PRO A 139 8.34 -3.61 2.84
N VAL A 140 7.05 -3.90 2.83
CA VAL A 140 6.06 -3.12 2.06
C VAL A 140 5.12 -2.34 2.96
N GLU A 141 3.83 -2.59 2.91
CA GLU A 141 2.86 -1.98 3.80
C GLU A 141 2.93 -2.63 5.19
N SER A 142 2.35 -2.02 6.19
CA SER A 142 2.25 -2.61 7.53
C SER A 142 0.94 -2.25 8.22
N ALA A 143 0.58 -3.04 9.25
CA ALA A 143 -0.59 -2.80 10.05
C ALA A 143 -0.33 -3.16 11.51
N PHE A 144 -0.95 -2.40 12.43
CA PHE A 144 -0.89 -2.67 13.85
C PHE A 144 -2.02 -3.58 14.31
N SER A 145 -1.72 -4.46 15.26
CA SER A 145 -2.70 -5.25 15.98
C SER A 145 -2.53 -5.10 17.50
N HIS A 146 -3.53 -5.56 18.26
CA HIS A 146 -3.52 -5.55 19.73
C HIS A 146 -3.24 -4.14 20.29
N GLY A 147 -4.00 -3.15 19.78
CA GLY A 147 -3.87 -1.75 20.25
C GLY A 147 -2.52 -1.11 19.93
N GLY A 148 -1.79 -1.62 18.96
CA GLY A 148 -0.46 -1.17 18.57
C GLY A 148 0.67 -2.04 19.13
N ARG A 149 0.37 -3.04 19.98
CA ARG A 149 1.40 -3.91 20.55
C ARG A 149 2.26 -4.59 19.52
N TYR A 150 1.68 -4.97 18.38
CA TYR A 150 2.38 -5.67 17.32
C TYR A 150 2.23 -4.96 15.98
N LEU A 151 3.34 -4.84 15.26
CA LEU A 151 3.38 -4.35 13.89
C LEU A 151 3.68 -5.53 12.96
N TRP A 152 2.81 -5.72 11.97
CA TRP A 152 2.92 -6.75 10.95
C TRP A 152 3.54 -6.15 9.69
N VAL A 153 4.62 -6.76 9.19
CA VAL A 153 5.38 -6.26 8.04
C VAL A 153 5.57 -7.37 7.02
N PRO A 154 4.73 -7.47 5.99
CA PRO A 154 4.96 -8.40 4.89
C PRO A 154 6.11 -7.94 4.01
N TYR A 155 6.83 -8.90 3.43
CA TYR A 155 7.93 -8.65 2.51
C TYR A 155 7.47 -8.81 1.08
N TYR A 156 7.73 -7.80 0.25
CA TYR A 156 7.44 -7.77 -1.17
C TYR A 156 7.87 -9.06 -1.87
N ARG A 157 9.07 -9.50 -1.55
CA ARG A 157 9.66 -10.77 -1.98
C ARG A 157 10.87 -11.10 -1.12
N ARG A 158 11.33 -12.31 -1.19
CA ARG A 158 12.64 -12.73 -0.68
C ARG A 158 13.71 -12.25 -1.65
N SER A 159 14.89 -11.85 -1.18
CA SER A 159 15.91 -11.18 -2.01
C SER A 159 16.42 -12.04 -3.18
N TYR A 160 16.44 -13.35 -3.03
CA TYR A 160 16.88 -14.27 -4.07
C TYR A 160 15.82 -14.55 -5.15
N ASP A 161 14.55 -14.28 -4.85
CA ASP A 161 13.43 -14.49 -5.77
C ASP A 161 13.02 -13.18 -6.42
N ILE A 162 13.84 -12.72 -7.38
CA ILE A 162 13.67 -11.41 -8.01
C ILE A 162 12.39 -11.26 -8.81
N ASN A 163 11.78 -12.37 -9.23
CA ASN A 163 10.54 -12.39 -10.01
C ASN A 163 9.31 -12.79 -9.18
N ALA A 164 9.48 -12.98 -7.86
CA ALA A 164 8.44 -13.41 -6.93
C ALA A 164 7.69 -14.67 -7.40
N GLN A 165 8.45 -15.69 -7.80
CA GLN A 165 7.91 -16.97 -8.26
C GLN A 165 7.34 -17.79 -7.11
N ASP A 166 7.95 -17.70 -5.94
CA ASP A 166 7.57 -18.44 -4.74
C ASP A 166 6.87 -17.55 -3.70
N PRO A 167 6.24 -18.15 -2.70
CA PRO A 167 5.70 -17.46 -1.53
C PRO A 167 6.76 -16.63 -0.81
N SER A 168 6.32 -15.55 -0.18
CA SER A 168 7.15 -14.62 0.59
C SER A 168 7.05 -14.89 2.10
N ALA A 169 7.24 -13.86 2.92
CA ALA A 169 7.14 -13.94 4.36
C ALA A 169 6.54 -12.65 4.96
N VAL A 170 6.12 -12.73 6.21
CA VAL A 170 5.67 -11.60 7.03
C VAL A 170 6.36 -11.66 8.38
N ALA A 171 6.88 -10.50 8.84
CA ALA A 171 7.43 -10.34 10.17
C ALA A 171 6.38 -9.77 11.13
N ILE A 172 6.50 -10.17 12.38
CA ILE A 172 5.75 -9.61 13.51
C ILE A 172 6.76 -8.94 14.43
N ILE A 173 6.60 -7.65 14.63
CA ILE A 173 7.47 -6.81 15.46
C ILE A 173 6.70 -6.48 16.75
N ASP A 174 7.34 -6.71 17.88
CA ASP A 174 6.89 -6.21 19.18
C ASP A 174 7.29 -4.73 19.29
N THR A 175 6.32 -3.83 19.32
CA THR A 175 6.55 -2.38 19.34
C THR A 175 7.04 -1.84 20.68
N GLN A 176 6.99 -2.63 21.76
CA GLN A 176 7.58 -2.25 23.04
C GLN A 176 9.10 -2.41 23.04
N THR A 177 9.59 -3.42 22.33
CA THR A 177 11.03 -3.70 22.23
C THR A 177 11.62 -3.31 20.89
N ASP A 178 10.78 -2.99 19.89
CA ASP A 178 11.12 -2.75 18.49
C ASP A 178 11.97 -3.90 17.90
N LYS A 179 11.60 -5.15 18.22
CA LYS A 179 12.25 -6.37 17.73
C LYS A 179 11.30 -7.26 16.97
N ILE A 180 11.81 -7.93 15.96
CA ILE A 180 11.09 -9.03 15.30
C ILE A 180 11.02 -10.18 16.29
N ILE A 181 9.80 -10.64 16.56
CA ILE A 181 9.53 -11.74 17.51
C ILE A 181 9.06 -13.00 16.82
N ARG A 182 8.60 -12.88 15.56
CA ARG A 182 8.09 -14.01 14.80
C ARG A 182 8.13 -13.75 13.30
N LEU A 183 8.33 -14.81 12.54
CA LEU A 183 8.23 -14.85 11.09
C LEU A 183 7.21 -15.91 10.67
N MET A 184 6.40 -15.60 9.67
CA MET A 184 5.48 -16.54 9.05
C MET A 184 5.66 -16.50 7.53
N GLU A 185 5.42 -17.64 6.88
CA GLU A 185 5.26 -17.66 5.42
C GLU A 185 4.02 -16.87 5.00
N THR A 186 4.00 -16.36 3.78
CA THR A 186 2.81 -15.76 3.15
C THR A 186 2.87 -15.95 1.64
N GLY A 187 1.75 -15.76 0.94
CA GLY A 187 1.72 -15.93 -0.51
C GLY A 187 2.67 -14.99 -1.27
N PRO A 188 2.81 -15.18 -2.58
CA PRO A 188 3.78 -14.44 -3.39
C PRO A 188 3.36 -12.98 -3.58
N LEU A 189 4.36 -12.09 -3.55
CA LEU A 189 4.17 -10.65 -3.77
C LEU A 189 3.06 -10.05 -2.89
N PRO A 190 3.15 -10.13 -1.56
CA PRO A 190 2.18 -9.43 -0.71
C PRO A 190 2.29 -7.91 -0.95
N LYS A 191 1.14 -7.22 -1.06
CA LYS A 191 1.09 -5.77 -1.34
C LYS A 191 0.37 -4.97 -0.26
N MET A 192 -0.63 -5.56 0.39
CA MET A 192 -1.40 -4.90 1.44
C MET A 192 -1.67 -5.87 2.59
N ILE A 193 -1.90 -5.27 3.74
CA ILE A 193 -2.25 -5.97 4.96
C ILE A 193 -3.30 -5.16 5.72
N ALA A 194 -4.24 -5.83 6.34
CA ALA A 194 -5.25 -5.21 7.19
C ALA A 194 -5.48 -6.06 8.44
N VAL A 195 -5.84 -5.41 9.54
CA VAL A 195 -6.27 -6.05 10.79
C VAL A 195 -7.76 -5.79 10.97
N SER A 196 -8.51 -6.81 11.38
CA SER A 196 -9.94 -6.67 11.63
C SER A 196 -10.21 -5.73 12.82
N PRO A 197 -11.29 -4.91 12.80
CA PRO A 197 -11.61 -3.99 13.87
C PRO A 197 -11.73 -4.64 15.25
N ASP A 198 -12.23 -5.88 15.32
CA ASP A 198 -12.31 -6.68 16.56
C ASP A 198 -11.00 -7.36 16.95
N ASN A 199 -9.94 -7.11 16.17
CA ASN A 199 -8.59 -7.62 16.40
C ASN A 199 -8.48 -9.16 16.46
N LYS A 200 -9.32 -9.85 15.68
CA LYS A 200 -9.31 -11.33 15.61
C LYS A 200 -8.59 -11.87 14.39
N TYR A 201 -8.45 -11.06 13.32
CA TYR A 201 -7.90 -11.51 12.06
C TYR A 201 -6.92 -10.49 11.46
N VAL A 202 -5.92 -11.02 10.78
CA VAL A 202 -5.05 -10.29 9.87
C VAL A 202 -5.26 -10.85 8.47
N ALA A 203 -5.47 -9.98 7.48
CA ALA A 203 -5.56 -10.34 6.08
C ALA A 203 -4.37 -9.78 5.30
N ILE A 204 -3.73 -10.62 4.48
CA ILE A 204 -2.61 -10.26 3.63
C ILE A 204 -2.99 -10.57 2.18
N THR A 205 -3.00 -9.56 1.31
CA THR A 205 -3.30 -9.73 -0.12
C THR A 205 -2.06 -10.08 -0.91
N HIS A 206 -2.13 -11.12 -1.71
CA HIS A 206 -1.06 -11.59 -2.56
C HIS A 206 -1.33 -11.17 -4.01
N TRP A 207 -0.60 -10.16 -4.44
CA TRP A 207 -0.64 -9.67 -5.82
C TRP A 207 -0.23 -10.76 -6.82
N GLY A 208 0.73 -11.61 -6.43
CA GLY A 208 1.37 -12.56 -7.33
C GLY A 208 0.51 -13.74 -7.77
N ASN A 209 -0.60 -14.05 -7.07
CA ASN A 209 -1.41 -15.24 -7.40
C ASN A 209 -2.92 -15.11 -7.17
N ASN A 210 -3.44 -13.91 -6.97
CA ASN A 210 -4.86 -13.64 -6.72
C ASN A 210 -5.40 -14.30 -5.43
N THR A 211 -4.60 -14.38 -4.39
CA THR A 211 -5.06 -14.96 -3.12
C THR A 211 -4.98 -13.96 -1.96
N VAL A 212 -5.71 -14.25 -0.90
CA VAL A 212 -5.70 -13.50 0.36
C VAL A 212 -5.51 -14.48 1.50
N GLY A 213 -4.40 -14.34 2.22
CA GLY A 213 -4.15 -15.11 3.43
C GLY A 213 -4.89 -14.51 4.60
N ILE A 214 -5.59 -15.33 5.39
CA ILE A 214 -6.29 -14.92 6.61
C ILE A 214 -5.67 -15.63 7.79
N ILE A 215 -5.16 -14.85 8.75
CA ILE A 215 -4.49 -15.29 9.97
C ILE A 215 -5.41 -15.00 11.14
N GLU A 216 -5.68 -16.00 11.99
CA GLU A 216 -6.35 -15.80 13.28
C GLU A 216 -5.35 -15.30 14.32
N ILE A 217 -5.74 -14.22 15.03
CA ILE A 217 -4.92 -13.55 16.05
C ILE A 217 -5.69 -13.31 17.35
N LYS A 218 -6.71 -14.12 17.65
CA LYS A 218 -7.55 -13.97 18.85
C LYS A 218 -6.79 -14.11 20.17
N SER A 219 -5.74 -14.92 20.18
CA SER A 219 -4.87 -15.07 21.35
C SER A 219 -3.98 -13.84 21.52
N ASN A 220 -3.69 -13.47 22.76
CA ASN A 220 -2.67 -12.47 23.10
C ASN A 220 -1.24 -13.02 22.99
N THR A 221 -1.09 -14.30 22.68
CA THR A 221 0.19 -15.01 22.58
C THR A 221 0.56 -15.21 21.12
N PRO A 222 1.55 -14.50 20.59
CA PRO A 222 1.88 -14.55 19.16
C PRO A 222 2.19 -15.95 18.61
N VAL A 223 2.68 -16.87 19.42
CA VAL A 223 2.98 -18.25 19.00
C VAL A 223 1.72 -19.04 18.61
N ASP A 224 0.54 -18.66 19.09
CA ASP A 224 -0.72 -19.34 18.78
C ASP A 224 -1.34 -18.89 17.47
N TRP A 225 -0.88 -17.76 16.91
CA TRP A 225 -1.46 -17.21 15.70
C TRP A 225 -1.14 -18.09 14.50
N HIS A 226 -2.12 -18.33 13.67
CA HIS A 226 -2.00 -19.26 12.55
C HIS A 226 -2.90 -18.88 11.39
N TYR A 227 -2.54 -19.33 10.19
CA TYR A 227 -3.42 -19.18 9.05
C TYR A 227 -4.65 -20.08 9.21
N VAL A 228 -5.83 -19.47 9.02
CA VAL A 228 -7.09 -20.21 8.93
C VAL A 228 -7.48 -20.50 7.49
N SER A 229 -7.01 -19.69 6.53
CA SER A 229 -7.32 -19.88 5.12
C SER A 229 -6.37 -19.09 4.21
N CYS A 230 -6.34 -19.51 2.93
CA CYS A 230 -5.82 -18.74 1.82
C CYS A 230 -6.90 -18.67 0.74
N VAL A 231 -7.68 -17.59 0.75
CA VAL A 231 -8.86 -17.41 -0.11
C VAL A 231 -8.44 -17.03 -1.52
N THR A 232 -8.92 -17.75 -2.53
CA THR A 232 -8.71 -17.41 -3.93
C THR A 232 -9.78 -16.43 -4.43
N VAL A 233 -9.35 -15.29 -4.97
CA VAL A 233 -10.21 -14.31 -5.63
C VAL A 233 -10.33 -14.69 -7.11
N GLY A 234 -11.54 -15.10 -7.53
CA GLY A 234 -11.80 -15.55 -8.89
C GLY A 234 -11.06 -16.84 -9.25
N TYR A 235 -9.80 -16.75 -9.59
CA TYR A 235 -8.95 -17.90 -9.92
C TYR A 235 -7.53 -17.73 -9.38
N LYS A 236 -6.90 -18.82 -8.98
CA LYS A 236 -5.51 -18.85 -8.54
C LYS A 236 -4.57 -18.87 -9.76
N LEU A 237 -3.60 -17.97 -9.78
CA LEU A 237 -2.55 -18.03 -10.78
C LEU A 237 -1.57 -19.14 -10.44
N LYS A 238 -1.19 -19.91 -11.43
CA LYS A 238 -0.13 -20.93 -11.31
C LYS A 238 1.23 -20.28 -11.19
N LEU A 239 2.12 -20.87 -10.39
CA LEU A 239 3.49 -20.42 -10.13
C LEU A 239 4.53 -21.48 -10.56
N ASP A 240 4.17 -22.32 -11.54
CA ASP A 240 4.94 -23.45 -12.04
C ASP A 240 5.83 -23.08 -13.24
N PHE A 241 6.42 -21.90 -13.23
CA PHE A 241 7.34 -21.47 -14.29
C PHE A 241 8.76 -21.98 -14.06
N SER A 242 9.46 -22.27 -15.15
CA SER A 242 10.88 -22.59 -15.11
C SER A 242 11.73 -21.41 -14.66
N LEU A 243 12.73 -21.63 -13.81
CA LEU A 243 13.70 -20.60 -13.45
C LEU A 243 14.55 -20.10 -14.63
N THR A 244 14.63 -20.90 -15.72
CA THR A 244 15.31 -20.49 -16.96
C THR A 244 14.43 -19.59 -17.84
N GLN A 245 13.11 -19.56 -17.60
CA GLN A 245 12.14 -18.68 -18.25
C GLN A 245 11.22 -18.07 -17.20
N PRO A 246 11.74 -17.26 -16.29
CA PRO A 246 10.96 -16.73 -15.18
C PRO A 246 9.92 -15.73 -15.67
N VAL A 247 8.79 -15.70 -14.99
CA VAL A 247 7.72 -14.70 -15.20
C VAL A 247 7.81 -13.66 -14.10
N ASP A 248 7.97 -12.40 -14.46
CA ASP A 248 7.89 -11.30 -13.49
C ASP A 248 6.46 -11.16 -12.96
N ARG A 249 6.26 -11.52 -11.72
CA ARG A 249 4.96 -11.47 -11.04
C ARG A 249 4.49 -10.07 -10.71
N ASP A 250 5.35 -9.08 -10.73
CA ASP A 250 4.91 -7.69 -10.55
C ASP A 250 4.12 -7.19 -11.76
N VAL A 251 4.42 -7.71 -12.94
CA VAL A 251 3.77 -7.36 -14.22
C VAL A 251 2.68 -8.36 -14.59
N ASN A 252 2.92 -9.66 -14.38
CA ASN A 252 2.05 -10.75 -14.82
C ASN A 252 1.27 -11.35 -13.64
N SER A 253 0.32 -10.62 -13.09
CA SER A 253 -0.32 -10.93 -11.80
C SER A 253 -1.85 -10.81 -11.78
N GLY A 254 -2.52 -11.04 -12.89
CA GLY A 254 -3.98 -11.21 -12.94
C GLY A 254 -4.78 -10.01 -12.40
N PHE A 255 -5.49 -10.18 -11.27
CA PHE A 255 -6.31 -9.13 -10.68
C PHE A 255 -5.51 -8.07 -9.93
N CYS A 256 -4.25 -8.29 -9.66
CA CYS A 256 -3.39 -7.31 -8.98
C CYS A 256 -4.03 -6.83 -7.66
N LEU A 257 -4.29 -7.75 -6.74
CA LEU A 257 -4.95 -7.46 -5.46
C LEU A 257 -4.17 -6.43 -4.65
N ARG A 258 -4.87 -5.39 -4.16
CA ARG A 258 -4.20 -4.28 -3.50
C ARG A 258 -4.96 -3.77 -2.26
N GLY A 259 -5.58 -2.58 -2.34
CA GLY A 259 -6.25 -1.96 -1.20
C GLY A 259 -7.13 -2.95 -0.46
N THR A 260 -7.01 -3.02 0.86
CA THR A 260 -7.63 -4.07 1.67
C THR A 260 -8.15 -3.46 2.96
N ALA A 261 -9.43 -3.64 3.26
CA ALA A 261 -10.02 -3.21 4.52
C ALA A 261 -11.15 -4.14 4.97
N PHE A 262 -11.20 -4.41 6.26
CA PHE A 262 -12.36 -5.03 6.89
C PHE A 262 -13.49 -4.04 7.05
N THR A 263 -14.73 -4.50 6.91
CA THR A 263 -15.90 -3.68 7.30
C THR A 263 -15.96 -3.52 8.83
N PRO A 264 -16.53 -2.40 9.32
CA PRO A 264 -16.55 -2.11 10.77
C PRO A 264 -17.27 -3.18 11.63
N ASP A 265 -18.18 -3.93 11.04
CA ASP A 265 -18.89 -5.06 11.66
C ASP A 265 -18.11 -6.38 11.61
N ASN A 266 -16.90 -6.38 11.04
CA ASN A 266 -16.05 -7.55 10.82
C ASN A 266 -16.64 -8.63 9.88
N ARG A 267 -17.75 -8.35 9.21
CA ARG A 267 -18.44 -9.32 8.37
C ARG A 267 -17.70 -9.56 7.05
N TYR A 268 -17.25 -8.49 6.42
CA TYR A 268 -16.61 -8.58 5.12
C TYR A 268 -15.18 -8.03 5.13
N LEU A 269 -14.35 -8.62 4.28
CA LEU A 269 -13.10 -8.06 3.85
C LEU A 269 -13.25 -7.59 2.39
N LEU A 270 -13.01 -6.31 2.17
CA LEU A 270 -13.04 -5.68 0.86
C LEU A 270 -11.63 -5.60 0.29
N VAL A 271 -11.42 -6.10 -0.93
CA VAL A 271 -10.10 -6.15 -1.58
C VAL A 271 -10.18 -5.52 -2.97
N GLY A 272 -9.44 -4.44 -3.17
CA GLY A 272 -9.36 -3.76 -4.46
C GLY A 272 -8.60 -4.57 -5.50
N CYS A 273 -9.19 -4.75 -6.67
CA CYS A 273 -8.61 -5.36 -7.85
C CYS A 273 -8.10 -4.25 -8.78
N MET A 274 -6.79 -4.02 -8.82
CA MET A 274 -6.21 -2.97 -9.66
C MET A 274 -6.11 -3.38 -11.13
N GLY A 275 -5.88 -4.68 -11.38
CA GLY A 275 -5.79 -5.30 -12.70
C GLY A 275 -7.06 -6.03 -13.13
N GLY A 276 -6.99 -6.73 -14.24
CA GLY A 276 -8.13 -7.43 -14.84
C GLY A 276 -9.25 -6.45 -15.18
N SER A 277 -10.50 -6.82 -14.86
CA SER A 277 -11.67 -5.95 -15.03
C SER A 277 -11.81 -4.89 -13.92
N GLY A 278 -10.90 -4.84 -12.97
CA GLY A 278 -11.01 -3.98 -11.78
C GLY A 278 -12.02 -4.52 -10.76
N GLY A 279 -12.57 -3.62 -9.94
CA GLY A 279 -13.61 -3.94 -8.98
C GLY A 279 -13.12 -4.13 -7.54
N ILE A 280 -14.04 -4.47 -6.66
CA ILE A 280 -13.77 -4.79 -5.25
C ILE A 280 -14.21 -6.22 -5.00
N ALA A 281 -13.27 -7.11 -4.74
CA ALA A 281 -13.55 -8.46 -4.29
C ALA A 281 -14.07 -8.42 -2.85
N VAL A 282 -15.12 -9.20 -2.58
CA VAL A 282 -15.76 -9.30 -1.27
C VAL A 282 -15.54 -10.70 -0.72
N ILE A 283 -14.97 -10.76 0.48
CA ILE A 283 -14.72 -12.00 1.20
C ILE A 283 -15.55 -11.99 2.48
N ASP A 284 -16.33 -13.06 2.71
CA ASP A 284 -16.96 -13.33 4.00
C ASP A 284 -15.88 -13.79 4.98
N VAL A 285 -15.72 -13.04 6.06
CA VAL A 285 -14.63 -13.27 7.02
C VAL A 285 -14.89 -14.52 7.87
N ALA A 286 -16.14 -14.74 8.28
CA ALA A 286 -16.51 -15.86 9.15
C ALA A 286 -16.31 -17.22 8.47
N HIS A 287 -16.59 -17.27 7.15
CA HIS A 287 -16.47 -18.49 6.37
C HIS A 287 -15.17 -18.54 5.54
N ALA A 288 -14.34 -17.49 5.61
CA ALA A 288 -13.13 -17.33 4.81
C ALA A 288 -13.39 -17.64 3.32
N SER A 289 -14.48 -17.11 2.75
CA SER A 289 -14.95 -17.45 1.41
C SER A 289 -15.11 -16.23 0.52
N TYR A 290 -14.68 -16.35 -0.74
CA TYR A 290 -14.88 -15.35 -1.77
C TYR A 290 -16.34 -15.35 -2.23
N LEU A 291 -17.05 -14.26 -1.95
CA LEU A 291 -18.46 -14.09 -2.34
C LEU A 291 -18.61 -13.64 -3.79
N GLY A 292 -17.71 -12.81 -4.28
CA GLY A 292 -17.76 -12.24 -5.63
C GLY A 292 -17.06 -10.90 -5.72
N THR A 293 -17.16 -10.26 -6.88
CA THR A 293 -16.58 -8.93 -7.15
C THR A 293 -17.66 -7.92 -7.48
N MET A 294 -17.61 -6.77 -6.81
CA MET A 294 -18.42 -5.59 -7.09
C MET A 294 -17.75 -4.73 -8.14
N TYR A 295 -18.51 -4.32 -9.15
CA TYR A 295 -18.07 -3.43 -10.23
C TYR A 295 -18.80 -2.09 -10.18
N GLY A 296 -18.47 -1.17 -11.11
CA GLY A 296 -19.13 0.14 -11.25
C GLY A 296 -18.31 1.32 -10.75
N MET A 297 -17.16 1.09 -10.07
CA MET A 297 -16.15 2.12 -9.82
C MET A 297 -15.22 2.29 -11.03
N MET A 298 -14.47 3.39 -11.06
CA MET A 298 -13.43 3.60 -12.06
C MET A 298 -12.35 2.52 -11.97
N SER A 299 -11.79 2.13 -13.11
CA SER A 299 -10.72 1.13 -13.20
C SER A 299 -9.40 1.60 -12.57
N ASN A 300 -8.52 0.65 -12.25
CA ASN A 300 -7.22 0.90 -11.62
C ASN A 300 -7.33 1.40 -10.17
N LEU A 301 -8.24 0.77 -9.41
CA LEU A 301 -8.40 0.98 -7.98
C LEU A 301 -7.14 0.53 -7.26
N ARG A 302 -6.53 1.44 -6.48
CA ARG A 302 -5.24 1.17 -5.83
C ARG A 302 -5.31 1.05 -4.33
N HIS A 303 -6.06 1.91 -3.67
CA HIS A 303 -6.24 1.90 -2.22
C HIS A 303 -7.70 2.11 -1.88
N LEU A 304 -8.13 1.59 -0.74
CA LEU A 304 -9.45 1.84 -0.18
C LEU A 304 -9.37 2.04 1.32
N VAL A 305 -10.23 2.90 1.83
CA VAL A 305 -10.35 3.23 3.25
C VAL A 305 -11.83 3.30 3.61
N ILE A 306 -12.18 2.77 4.77
CA ILE A 306 -13.53 2.90 5.36
C ILE A 306 -13.43 3.82 6.57
N ARG A 307 -14.22 4.89 6.58
CA ARG A 307 -14.26 5.86 7.66
C ARG A 307 -15.66 6.49 7.79
N ASN A 308 -16.17 6.59 9.01
CA ASN A 308 -17.42 7.29 9.33
C ASN A 308 -18.61 6.91 8.43
N GLY A 309 -18.77 5.60 8.14
CA GLY A 309 -19.87 5.10 7.32
C GLY A 309 -19.68 5.27 5.81
N TYR A 310 -18.51 5.68 5.36
CA TYR A 310 -18.20 5.83 3.93
C TYR A 310 -17.04 4.93 3.51
N LEU A 311 -17.11 4.50 2.25
CA LEU A 311 -16.05 3.83 1.52
C LEU A 311 -15.39 4.82 0.56
N TYR A 312 -14.07 4.97 0.67
CA TYR A 312 -13.26 5.85 -0.17
C TYR A 312 -12.27 5.02 -0.99
N LEU A 313 -12.10 5.37 -2.25
CA LEU A 313 -11.22 4.69 -3.19
C LEU A 313 -10.22 5.67 -3.79
N SER A 314 -8.98 5.24 -4.02
CA SER A 314 -8.05 5.94 -4.91
C SER A 314 -7.97 5.25 -6.26
N ILE A 315 -8.08 6.02 -7.33
CA ILE A 315 -8.04 5.57 -8.72
C ILE A 315 -6.76 6.09 -9.35
N ASN A 316 -5.73 5.24 -9.36
CA ASN A 316 -4.36 5.68 -9.63
C ASN A 316 -4.18 6.21 -11.06
N LYS A 317 -4.52 5.42 -12.08
CA LYS A 317 -4.33 5.77 -13.49
C LYS A 317 -4.99 7.10 -13.87
N HIS A 318 -6.15 7.35 -13.31
CA HIS A 318 -6.99 8.49 -13.69
C HIS A 318 -6.83 9.70 -12.78
N GLY A 319 -6.16 9.56 -11.62
CA GLY A 319 -5.97 10.63 -10.64
C GLY A 319 -7.30 11.10 -10.05
N TYR A 320 -8.10 10.17 -9.54
CA TYR A 320 -9.36 10.44 -8.85
C TYR A 320 -9.38 9.79 -7.47
N VAL A 321 -10.19 10.36 -6.61
CA VAL A 321 -10.73 9.69 -5.44
C VAL A 321 -12.24 9.55 -5.63
N GLN A 322 -12.80 8.44 -5.14
CA GLN A 322 -14.23 8.16 -5.19
C GLN A 322 -14.74 7.93 -3.76
N LYS A 323 -15.96 8.35 -3.48
CA LYS A 323 -16.65 8.17 -2.19
C LYS A 323 -18.03 7.56 -2.41
N ALA A 324 -18.41 6.63 -1.55
CA ALA A 324 -19.76 6.07 -1.51
C ALA A 324 -20.22 5.84 -0.07
N SER A 325 -21.53 5.78 0.13
CA SER A 325 -22.12 5.26 1.38
C SER A 325 -21.74 3.78 1.53
N LEU A 326 -21.13 3.42 2.68
CA LEU A 326 -20.79 2.02 2.96
C LEU A 326 -22.05 1.15 3.06
N SER A 327 -23.13 1.65 3.69
CA SER A 327 -24.38 0.89 3.80
C SER A 327 -24.99 0.60 2.43
N ALA A 328 -25.09 1.61 1.54
CA ALA A 328 -25.59 1.42 0.18
C ALA A 328 -24.73 0.45 -0.62
N PHE A 329 -23.40 0.53 -0.47
CA PHE A 329 -22.48 -0.43 -1.10
C PHE A 329 -22.72 -1.86 -0.57
N LEU A 330 -22.88 -2.05 0.74
CA LEU A 330 -23.12 -3.37 1.35
C LEU A 330 -24.51 -3.93 1.03
N GLU A 331 -25.53 -3.08 0.84
CA GLU A 331 -26.84 -3.49 0.31
C GLU A 331 -26.73 -4.03 -1.13
N ALA A 332 -25.88 -3.41 -1.96
CA ALA A 332 -25.59 -3.94 -3.29
C ALA A 332 -24.79 -5.25 -3.22
N VAL A 333 -23.85 -5.40 -2.26
CA VAL A 333 -23.14 -6.67 -2.01
C VAL A 333 -24.13 -7.80 -1.69
N ALA A 334 -25.13 -7.52 -0.85
CA ALA A 334 -26.14 -8.53 -0.50
C ALA A 334 -27.01 -8.99 -1.68
N LYS A 335 -27.05 -8.21 -2.77
CA LYS A 335 -27.78 -8.51 -4.01
C LYS A 335 -26.89 -9.11 -5.10
N MET A 336 -25.63 -9.45 -4.78
CA MET A 336 -24.76 -10.09 -5.76
C MET A 336 -25.32 -11.45 -6.24
N GLU A 337 -25.25 -11.66 -7.53
CA GLU A 337 -25.62 -12.93 -8.16
C GLU A 337 -24.44 -13.48 -8.95
N ASN A 338 -24.27 -14.79 -8.97
CA ASN A 338 -23.23 -15.48 -9.74
C ASN A 338 -21.82 -14.88 -9.49
N LYS A 339 -21.53 -14.53 -8.24
CA LYS A 339 -20.26 -13.88 -7.82
C LYS A 339 -19.98 -12.53 -8.51
N ARG A 340 -21.03 -11.83 -8.94
CA ARG A 340 -20.91 -10.54 -9.60
C ARG A 340 -21.99 -9.58 -9.11
N GLY A 341 -21.58 -8.36 -8.76
CA GLY A 341 -22.48 -7.27 -8.42
C GLY A 341 -22.05 -5.97 -9.09
N GLU A 342 -22.92 -4.99 -9.09
CA GLU A 342 -22.66 -3.65 -9.62
C GLU A 342 -23.14 -2.59 -8.63
N PHE A 343 -22.32 -1.54 -8.46
CA PHE A 343 -22.64 -0.37 -7.65
C PHE A 343 -22.09 0.88 -8.34
N LYS A 344 -22.95 1.86 -8.62
CA LYS A 344 -22.61 3.05 -9.44
C LYS A 344 -22.70 4.39 -8.69
N GLU A 345 -23.14 4.39 -7.44
CA GLU A 345 -23.39 5.61 -6.67
C GLU A 345 -22.10 6.18 -6.07
N TRP A 346 -21.16 6.56 -6.94
CA TRP A 346 -19.89 7.13 -6.57
C TRP A 346 -19.87 8.64 -6.76
N THR A 347 -19.50 9.37 -5.70
CA THR A 347 -19.09 10.77 -5.82
C THR A 347 -17.62 10.82 -6.15
N ASN A 348 -17.24 11.57 -7.19
CA ASN A 348 -15.90 11.61 -7.75
C ASN A 348 -15.24 12.94 -7.46
N CYS A 349 -13.95 12.94 -7.10
CA CYS A 349 -13.12 14.13 -7.02
C CYS A 349 -11.84 13.93 -7.82
N LYS A 350 -11.55 14.84 -8.75
CA LYS A 350 -10.28 14.87 -9.49
C LYS A 350 -9.19 15.40 -8.56
N VAL A 351 -8.11 14.64 -8.41
CA VAL A 351 -6.94 15.01 -7.60
C VAL A 351 -5.67 15.02 -8.47
N GLY A 352 -4.51 15.14 -7.86
CA GLY A 352 -3.25 15.07 -8.57
C GLY A 352 -3.05 13.76 -9.34
N ALA A 353 -2.18 13.78 -10.33
CA ALA A 353 -1.89 12.61 -11.16
C ALA A 353 -1.34 11.45 -10.31
N GLY A 354 -1.92 10.26 -10.50
CA GLY A 354 -1.47 9.07 -9.81
C GLY A 354 -1.95 8.97 -8.36
N ALA A 355 -3.24 9.22 -8.09
CA ALA A 355 -3.82 9.02 -6.75
C ALA A 355 -3.51 7.60 -6.25
N ARG A 356 -2.68 7.47 -5.20
CA ARG A 356 -2.13 6.19 -4.78
C ARG A 356 -2.64 5.76 -3.40
N THR A 357 -2.02 6.21 -2.34
CA THR A 357 -2.46 5.97 -0.97
C THR A 357 -3.30 7.15 -0.52
N ILE A 358 -4.40 6.86 0.13
CA ILE A 358 -5.30 7.84 0.71
C ILE A 358 -5.50 7.53 2.18
N ASP A 359 -5.72 8.55 2.97
CA ASP A 359 -6.22 8.43 4.33
C ASP A 359 -7.14 9.62 4.64
N ILE A 360 -7.87 9.52 5.75
CA ILE A 360 -8.88 10.51 6.15
C ILE A 360 -8.60 10.91 7.58
N THR A 361 -8.70 12.22 7.86
CA THR A 361 -8.57 12.73 9.22
C THR A 361 -9.54 12.01 10.17
N PRO A 362 -9.18 11.82 11.44
CA PRO A 362 -10.01 11.08 12.40
C PRO A 362 -11.42 11.65 12.56
N ASP A 363 -11.57 12.98 12.40
CA ASP A 363 -12.86 13.67 12.42
C ASP A 363 -13.68 13.48 11.12
N GLY A 364 -13.07 12.88 10.09
CA GLY A 364 -13.71 12.62 8.81
C GLY A 364 -13.85 13.84 7.89
N ARG A 365 -13.23 14.99 8.22
CA ARG A 365 -13.38 16.23 7.44
C ARG A 365 -12.55 16.25 6.17
N TYR A 366 -11.32 15.76 6.22
CA TYR A 366 -10.38 15.88 5.12
C TYR A 366 -9.84 14.51 4.69
N LEU A 367 -9.91 14.25 3.39
CA LEU A 367 -9.21 13.16 2.73
C LEU A 367 -7.90 13.70 2.17
N VAL A 368 -6.81 13.00 2.45
CA VAL A 368 -5.49 13.29 1.88
C VAL A 368 -5.12 12.21 0.89
N ALA A 369 -4.73 12.60 -0.33
CA ALA A 369 -4.30 11.70 -1.38
C ALA A 369 -2.83 11.95 -1.74
N ALA A 370 -1.98 10.92 -1.60
CA ALA A 370 -0.63 10.92 -2.14
C ALA A 370 -0.69 10.64 -3.64
N CYS A 371 -0.31 11.64 -4.44
CA CYS A 371 -0.39 11.62 -5.89
C CYS A 371 0.98 11.37 -6.50
N ASN A 372 1.31 10.08 -6.75
CA ASN A 372 2.68 9.68 -7.04
C ASN A 372 3.23 10.21 -8.39
N TYR A 373 2.40 10.32 -9.42
CA TYR A 373 2.83 10.91 -10.69
C TYR A 373 2.88 12.44 -10.63
N GLY A 374 2.05 13.06 -9.79
CA GLY A 374 2.02 14.51 -9.58
C GLY A 374 3.05 15.01 -8.57
N SER A 375 3.74 14.11 -7.83
CA SER A 375 4.66 14.46 -6.74
C SER A 375 4.05 15.48 -5.78
N CYS A 376 2.83 15.21 -5.31
CA CYS A 376 2.09 16.12 -4.42
C CYS A 376 1.16 15.34 -3.48
N LEU A 377 0.74 16.02 -2.43
CA LEU A 377 -0.44 15.68 -1.66
C LEU A 377 -1.60 16.58 -2.10
N THR A 378 -2.77 15.96 -2.34
CA THR A 378 -4.02 16.69 -2.58
C THR A 378 -4.94 16.49 -1.39
N ILE A 379 -5.42 17.57 -0.84
CA ILE A 379 -6.36 17.61 0.28
C ILE A 379 -7.74 17.86 -0.27
N VAL A 380 -8.68 17.00 0.09
CA VAL A 380 -10.07 17.04 -0.36
C VAL A 380 -10.96 17.21 0.85
N ASP A 381 -11.90 18.14 0.80
CA ASP A 381 -13.01 18.17 1.74
C ASP A 381 -13.87 16.91 1.54
N ALA A 382 -13.90 16.05 2.56
CA ALA A 382 -14.54 14.74 2.44
C ALA A 382 -16.07 14.82 2.44
N HIS A 383 -16.67 15.95 2.82
CA HIS A 383 -18.11 16.16 2.75
C HIS A 383 -18.53 16.54 1.32
N THR A 384 -17.92 17.57 0.76
CA THR A 384 -18.26 18.11 -0.56
C THR A 384 -17.57 17.37 -1.71
N MET A 385 -16.53 16.58 -1.43
CA MET A 385 -15.67 15.94 -2.43
C MET A 385 -15.04 16.96 -3.39
N SER A 386 -14.57 18.09 -2.85
CA SER A 386 -13.86 19.14 -3.58
C SER A 386 -12.44 19.32 -3.08
N VAL A 387 -11.50 19.60 -3.98
CA VAL A 387 -10.11 19.90 -3.62
C VAL A 387 -10.02 21.25 -2.93
N ILE A 388 -9.41 21.29 -1.75
CA ILE A 388 -9.18 22.53 -0.98
C ILE A 388 -7.73 23.01 -1.01
N ALA A 389 -6.78 22.09 -1.15
CA ALA A 389 -5.36 22.41 -1.26
C ALA A 389 -4.60 21.33 -2.01
N THR A 390 -3.48 21.70 -2.65
CA THR A 390 -2.50 20.78 -3.21
C THR A 390 -1.12 21.31 -2.87
N ILE A 391 -0.30 20.48 -2.20
CA ILE A 391 1.06 20.84 -1.80
C ILE A 391 2.07 19.87 -2.43
N PRO A 392 3.21 20.37 -2.97
CA PRO A 392 4.28 19.50 -3.44
C PRO A 392 4.80 18.58 -2.31
N ALA A 393 5.06 17.33 -2.66
CA ALA A 393 5.80 16.35 -1.87
C ALA A 393 7.01 15.89 -2.66
N ASP A 394 7.96 15.23 -2.01
CA ASP A 394 9.10 14.65 -2.72
C ASP A 394 8.66 13.72 -3.84
N SER A 395 9.54 13.53 -4.82
CA SER A 395 9.22 12.77 -6.04
C SER A 395 8.69 11.37 -5.74
N TYR A 396 7.55 11.06 -6.34
CA TYR A 396 6.89 9.77 -6.27
C TYR A 396 6.43 9.37 -4.87
N PRO A 397 5.52 10.14 -4.23
CA PRO A 397 4.96 9.79 -2.93
C PRO A 397 4.13 8.50 -3.03
N VAL A 398 4.30 7.59 -2.05
CA VAL A 398 3.75 6.23 -2.12
C VAL A 398 3.02 5.78 -0.87
N GLY A 399 3.55 6.04 0.31
CA GLY A 399 2.93 5.75 1.59
C GLY A 399 2.36 7.02 2.21
N LEU A 400 1.33 6.89 3.02
CA LEU A 400 0.70 8.00 3.71
C LEU A 400 0.01 7.48 4.97
N ASP A 401 0.14 8.24 6.07
CA ASP A 401 -0.60 8.05 7.30
C ASP A 401 -0.89 9.41 7.96
N ILE A 402 -1.99 9.51 8.69
CA ILE A 402 -2.43 10.73 9.38
C ILE A 402 -2.38 10.49 10.88
N SER A 403 -1.84 11.45 11.62
CA SER A 403 -1.78 11.38 13.08
C SER A 403 -3.17 11.33 13.71
N LYS A 404 -3.27 10.70 14.88
CA LYS A 404 -4.53 10.49 15.59
C LYS A 404 -5.27 11.79 15.98
N ASP A 405 -4.53 12.90 16.11
CA ASP A 405 -5.09 14.22 16.35
C ASP A 405 -5.49 14.97 15.05
N GLY A 406 -5.28 14.34 13.88
CA GLY A 406 -5.56 14.92 12.57
C GLY A 406 -4.58 15.99 12.11
N ARG A 407 -3.59 16.37 12.92
CA ARG A 407 -2.75 17.54 12.65
C ARG A 407 -1.55 17.27 11.77
N PHE A 408 -1.08 16.04 11.66
CA PHE A 408 0.11 15.70 10.89
C PHE A 408 -0.18 14.65 9.84
N VAL A 409 0.39 14.87 8.66
CA VAL A 409 0.42 13.90 7.56
C VAL A 409 1.86 13.48 7.33
N TYR A 410 2.09 12.19 7.36
CA TYR A 410 3.38 11.57 7.04
C TYR A 410 3.28 10.93 5.67
N THR A 411 4.24 11.18 4.79
CA THR A 411 4.30 10.51 3.50
C THR A 411 5.70 10.07 3.15
N THR A 412 5.80 8.90 2.51
CA THR A 412 7.06 8.38 1.99
C THR A 412 7.14 8.58 0.49
N SER A 413 8.30 8.95 -0.02
CA SER A 413 8.55 9.16 -1.43
C SER A 413 9.70 8.30 -1.91
N GLN A 414 9.47 7.50 -2.96
CA GLN A 414 10.46 6.54 -3.47
C GLN A 414 11.43 7.13 -4.51
N GLY A 415 11.10 8.26 -5.09
CA GLY A 415 11.80 8.77 -6.27
C GLY A 415 11.43 8.01 -7.54
N ARG A 416 11.96 8.47 -8.66
CA ARG A 416 11.72 7.86 -9.97
C ARG A 416 12.95 7.98 -10.85
N SER A 417 13.32 6.89 -11.52
CA SER A 417 14.44 6.87 -12.47
C SER A 417 15.73 7.47 -11.91
N GLY A 418 16.04 7.21 -10.65
CA GLY A 418 17.24 7.71 -9.98
C GLY A 418 17.18 9.17 -9.52
N GLY A 419 16.01 9.84 -9.62
CA GLY A 419 15.84 11.23 -9.22
C GLY A 419 14.84 11.48 -8.11
N GLY A 420 15.17 12.31 -7.14
CA GLY A 420 14.33 12.69 -6.00
C GLY A 420 13.92 11.52 -5.12
N GLY A 421 12.99 11.73 -4.22
CA GLY A 421 12.48 10.70 -3.31
C GLY A 421 13.52 10.23 -2.29
N ASN A 422 13.45 8.96 -1.90
CA ASN A 422 14.18 8.40 -0.76
C ASN A 422 13.96 9.23 0.51
N CYS A 423 12.73 9.60 0.76
CA CYS A 423 12.37 10.64 1.70
C CYS A 423 11.10 10.28 2.48
N VAL A 424 11.02 10.77 3.71
CA VAL A 424 9.79 10.88 4.50
C VAL A 424 9.54 12.37 4.71
N ASP A 425 8.42 12.86 4.22
CA ASP A 425 7.95 14.23 4.44
C ASP A 425 6.87 14.23 5.53
N ILE A 426 6.95 15.21 6.43
CA ILE A 426 5.97 15.39 7.50
C ILE A 426 5.37 16.78 7.35
N PHE A 427 4.06 16.79 7.13
CA PHE A 427 3.29 18.02 6.96
C PHE A 427 2.43 18.26 8.18
N ARG A 428 2.28 19.52 8.57
CA ARG A 428 1.33 19.97 9.59
C ARG A 428 0.12 20.57 8.92
N MET A 429 -1.06 20.14 9.32
CA MET A 429 -2.35 20.71 8.93
C MET A 429 -2.88 21.60 10.05
N GLU A 430 -3.48 22.72 9.67
CA GLU A 430 -4.14 23.71 10.54
C GLU A 430 -5.53 24.00 9.96
N TYR A 431 -6.59 23.74 10.75
CA TYR A 431 -7.99 23.88 10.32
C TYR A 431 -8.96 23.92 11.50
#